data_e8d6208b27856006957482942682bc36
#
_entry.id   e8d6208b27856006957482942682bc36
#
_cell.length_a   1.000
_cell.length_b   1.000
_cell.length_c   1.000
_cell.angle_alpha   90.00
_cell.angle_beta   90.00
_cell.angle_gamma   90.00
#
_symmetry.space_group_name_H-M   'P 1'
#
loop_
_entity.id
_entity.type
_entity.pdbx_description
1 polymer ?
#
loop_
_entity_poly.entity_id
_entity_poly.type
_entity_poly.pdbx_seq_one_letter_code
_entity_poly.pdbx_strand_id
1 'polypeptide(L)'
;MINLGIIGAGRIGRVHTESICTQIPNARVKILASPSMDAAREVWAKNMGVERVTRDYREILEDQEIDAVLICSATDTHSHISIEAIEAGKHVFCEKPIDHSIEKIRQVQEALKKHPVKYQVGFNRRFDHNFEAVQKAVATGKIGHPHIIRITSRDPEPPSLDYIKVSGGMFLDMTIHDFDMARFRAGCNAEEIYVQAAVMVDPAIGDAGDVDTAVITMKMENGTIVTIDNSRKAVYGYDQRVEVFGSRGMITVSNDTASSAVISTVDGVTGEKPLHFFLERYMQSYAKEIQCFLQAVEQGLDTPLGILDGLEPVRMGLAAKRSLEEHRPVKLSEIPK
;
A
#
# COMPACT_ATOMS: atom_id res chain seq x y z
N MET A 1 17.11 0.56 -20.90
CA MET A 1 17.54 0.60 -19.47
C MET A 1 16.98 1.88 -18.89
N ILE A 2 16.14 1.79 -17.87
CA ILE A 2 15.54 2.97 -17.20
C ILE A 2 16.43 3.38 -16.03
N ASN A 3 16.75 4.68 -15.97
CA ASN A 3 17.51 5.26 -14.87
C ASN A 3 16.54 5.80 -13.82
N LEU A 4 16.71 5.35 -12.58
CA LEU A 4 15.84 5.68 -11.48
C LEU A 4 16.52 6.54 -10.42
N GLY A 5 15.77 7.49 -9.90
CA GLY A 5 16.07 8.17 -8.65
C GLY A 5 15.17 7.64 -7.53
N ILE A 6 15.72 7.35 -6.37
CA ILE A 6 14.94 6.96 -5.18
C ILE A 6 15.05 8.05 -4.13
N ILE A 7 13.91 8.53 -3.64
CA ILE A 7 13.80 9.58 -2.65
C ILE A 7 13.30 8.97 -1.35
N GLY A 8 14.21 8.81 -0.38
CA GLY A 8 13.98 8.14 0.90
C GLY A 8 14.75 6.83 1.04
N ALA A 9 15.66 6.76 2.03
CA ALA A 9 16.45 5.57 2.37
C ALA A 9 15.95 4.90 3.67
N GLY A 10 14.64 5.03 3.95
CA GLY A 10 13.94 4.34 5.03
C GLY A 10 13.70 2.87 4.71
N ARG A 11 12.85 2.22 5.53
CA ARG A 11 12.52 0.80 5.39
C ARG A 11 12.05 0.45 3.97
N ILE A 12 11.03 1.17 3.47
CA ILE A 12 10.44 0.85 2.16
C ILE A 12 11.34 1.26 0.99
N GLY A 13 12.05 2.39 1.10
CA GLY A 13 13.02 2.79 0.08
C GLY A 13 14.15 1.78 -0.09
N ARG A 14 14.57 1.11 1.00
CA ARG A 14 15.53 -0.01 0.93
C ARG A 14 14.95 -1.22 0.21
N VAL A 15 13.70 -1.58 0.51
CA VAL A 15 12.99 -2.69 -0.16
C VAL A 15 12.94 -2.46 -1.67
N HIS A 16 12.55 -1.27 -2.10
CA HIS A 16 12.51 -0.94 -3.53
C HIS A 16 13.90 -0.89 -4.17
N THR A 17 14.90 -0.30 -3.48
CA THR A 17 16.29 -0.31 -3.98
C THR A 17 16.79 -1.72 -4.20
N GLU A 18 16.61 -2.61 -3.21
CA GLU A 18 17.02 -4.01 -3.30
C GLU A 18 16.27 -4.75 -4.42
N SER A 19 14.94 -4.59 -4.49
CA SER A 19 14.12 -5.20 -5.54
C SER A 19 14.58 -4.78 -6.94
N ILE A 20 14.88 -3.50 -7.16
CA ILE A 20 15.36 -2.99 -8.45
C ILE A 20 16.74 -3.57 -8.76
N CYS A 21 17.68 -3.45 -7.84
CA CYS A 21 19.07 -3.84 -8.08
C CYS A 21 19.26 -5.35 -8.25
N THR A 22 18.37 -6.19 -7.66
CA THR A 22 18.53 -7.65 -7.67
C THR A 22 17.58 -8.38 -8.59
N GLN A 23 16.42 -7.80 -8.95
CA GLN A 23 15.35 -8.52 -9.64
C GLN A 23 14.86 -7.84 -10.93
N ILE A 24 15.31 -6.60 -11.23
CA ILE A 24 14.80 -5.85 -12.39
C ILE A 24 15.96 -5.47 -13.33
N PRO A 25 16.31 -6.35 -14.27
CA PRO A 25 17.55 -6.22 -15.07
C PRO A 25 17.53 -5.06 -16.08
N ASN A 26 16.36 -4.49 -16.42
CA ASN A 26 16.21 -3.38 -17.35
C ASN A 26 16.13 -2.00 -16.66
N ALA A 27 16.42 -1.94 -15.36
CA ALA A 27 16.45 -0.70 -14.59
C ALA A 27 17.71 -0.64 -13.72
N ARG A 28 18.14 0.58 -13.37
CA ARG A 28 19.19 0.82 -12.40
C ARG A 28 18.87 2.01 -11.51
N VAL A 29 19.31 1.97 -10.26
CA VAL A 29 19.23 3.10 -9.34
C VAL A 29 20.46 3.99 -9.54
N LYS A 30 20.25 5.13 -10.21
CA LYS A 30 21.32 6.09 -10.45
C LYS A 30 21.63 6.92 -9.22
N ILE A 31 20.58 7.46 -8.56
CA ILE A 31 20.73 8.28 -7.35
C ILE A 31 19.76 7.81 -6.28
N LEU A 32 20.26 7.65 -5.05
CA LEU A 32 19.47 7.48 -3.84
C LEU A 32 19.63 8.71 -2.95
N ALA A 33 18.54 9.44 -2.72
CA ALA A 33 18.51 10.64 -1.89
C ALA A 33 17.86 10.37 -0.53
N SER A 34 18.47 10.88 0.53
CA SER A 34 17.84 10.90 1.86
C SER A 34 18.47 12.00 2.73
N PRO A 35 17.69 12.86 3.39
CA PRO A 35 18.24 13.87 4.31
C PRO A 35 19.01 13.24 5.49
N SER A 36 18.66 11.98 5.84
CA SER A 36 19.35 11.20 6.88
C SER A 36 20.46 10.29 6.33
N MET A 37 21.02 10.57 5.14
CA MET A 37 22.13 9.81 4.58
C MET A 37 23.35 9.88 5.49
N ASP A 38 23.83 8.70 5.90
CA ASP A 38 25.00 8.49 6.74
C ASP A 38 25.96 7.47 6.09
N ALA A 39 27.14 7.30 6.66
CA ALA A 39 28.16 6.41 6.12
C ALA A 39 27.68 4.94 5.99
N ALA A 40 26.85 4.46 6.92
CA ALA A 40 26.33 3.09 6.88
C ALA A 40 25.34 2.91 5.71
N ARG A 41 24.44 3.87 5.49
CA ARG A 41 23.52 3.87 4.36
C ARG A 41 24.25 4.03 3.02
N GLU A 42 25.28 4.87 2.97
CA GLU A 42 26.10 5.03 1.77
C GLU A 42 26.82 3.72 1.39
N VAL A 43 27.46 3.04 2.35
CA VAL A 43 28.10 1.75 2.13
C VAL A 43 27.08 0.71 1.66
N TRP A 44 25.93 0.64 2.29
CA TRP A 44 24.84 -0.26 1.88
C TRP A 44 24.38 0.03 0.44
N ALA A 45 24.13 1.28 0.10
CA ALA A 45 23.69 1.68 -1.24
C ALA A 45 24.72 1.31 -2.32
N LYS A 46 25.99 1.57 -2.05
CA LYS A 46 27.09 1.18 -2.96
C LYS A 46 27.16 -0.33 -3.16
N ASN A 47 27.00 -1.11 -2.09
CA ASN A 47 26.98 -2.58 -2.17
C ASN A 47 25.77 -3.10 -2.98
N MET A 48 24.66 -2.36 -3.01
CA MET A 48 23.51 -2.66 -3.87
C MET A 48 23.72 -2.26 -5.34
N GLY A 49 24.79 -1.54 -5.66
CA GLY A 49 25.06 -1.05 -7.02
C GLY A 49 24.44 0.30 -7.34
N VAL A 50 24.01 1.06 -6.32
CA VAL A 50 23.58 2.47 -6.50
C VAL A 50 24.79 3.31 -6.93
N GLU A 51 24.64 4.07 -8.02
CA GLU A 51 25.73 4.83 -8.62
C GLU A 51 26.16 6.02 -7.74
N ARG A 52 25.19 6.75 -7.19
CA ARG A 52 25.43 7.92 -6.35
C ARG A 52 24.41 8.04 -5.22
N VAL A 53 24.85 8.59 -4.08
CA VAL A 53 23.96 8.97 -2.96
C VAL A 53 24.04 10.46 -2.72
N THR A 54 22.95 11.05 -2.21
CA THR A 54 22.87 12.47 -1.86
C THR A 54 21.95 12.70 -0.66
N ARG A 55 22.02 13.90 -0.08
CA ARG A 55 21.09 14.36 0.95
C ARG A 55 19.95 15.21 0.39
N ASP A 56 20.12 15.76 -0.81
CA ASP A 56 19.13 16.61 -1.48
C ASP A 56 18.50 15.88 -2.67
N TYR A 57 17.21 15.59 -2.59
CA TYR A 57 16.48 14.93 -3.66
C TYR A 57 16.35 15.78 -4.93
N ARG A 58 16.55 17.10 -4.85
CA ARG A 58 16.49 17.99 -6.03
C ARG A 58 17.56 17.64 -7.05
N GLU A 59 18.70 17.12 -6.60
CA GLU A 59 19.72 16.60 -7.51
C GLU A 59 19.22 15.45 -8.40
N ILE A 60 18.19 14.69 -7.93
CA ILE A 60 17.53 13.68 -8.75
C ILE A 60 16.65 14.35 -9.81
N LEU A 61 15.91 15.39 -9.44
CA LEU A 61 14.99 16.09 -10.34
C LEU A 61 15.71 16.87 -11.44
N GLU A 62 16.87 17.43 -11.12
CA GLU A 62 17.72 18.19 -12.04
C GLU A 62 18.51 17.30 -13.01
N ASP A 63 18.75 16.03 -12.66
CA ASP A 63 19.50 15.09 -13.51
C ASP A 63 18.68 14.64 -14.73
N GLN A 64 19.09 15.10 -15.92
CA GLN A 64 18.42 14.82 -17.18
C GLN A 64 18.50 13.35 -17.62
N GLU A 65 19.39 12.56 -17.04
CA GLU A 65 19.49 11.13 -17.36
C GLU A 65 18.56 10.25 -16.49
N ILE A 66 17.88 10.82 -15.50
CA ILE A 66 16.88 10.11 -14.70
C ILE A 66 15.53 10.17 -15.40
N ASP A 67 14.97 9.01 -15.69
CA ASP A 67 13.69 8.84 -16.38
C ASP A 67 12.50 8.89 -15.40
N ALA A 68 12.67 8.26 -14.23
CA ALA A 68 11.60 8.13 -13.25
C ALA A 68 12.11 8.20 -11.82
N VAL A 69 11.22 8.57 -10.90
CA VAL A 69 11.51 8.67 -9.46
C VAL A 69 10.59 7.77 -8.66
N LEU A 70 11.15 7.15 -7.60
CA LEU A 70 10.39 6.47 -6.56
C LEU A 70 10.40 7.34 -5.29
N ILE A 71 9.22 7.77 -4.86
CA ILE A 71 9.04 8.58 -3.66
C ILE A 71 8.70 7.66 -2.50
N CYS A 72 9.68 7.42 -1.62
CA CYS A 72 9.65 6.51 -0.49
C CYS A 72 10.02 7.22 0.82
N SER A 73 9.84 8.54 0.86
CA SER A 73 10.15 9.43 1.98
C SER A 73 9.09 9.37 3.08
N ALA A 74 9.03 10.34 3.97
CA ALA A 74 7.95 10.46 4.94
C ALA A 74 6.65 10.91 4.24
N THR A 75 5.51 10.40 4.70
CA THR A 75 4.20 10.61 4.05
C THR A 75 3.85 12.08 3.81
N ASP A 76 4.19 12.95 4.76
CA ASP A 76 3.94 14.39 4.68
C ASP A 76 4.74 15.09 3.57
N THR A 77 5.70 14.41 2.97
CA THR A 77 6.52 14.91 1.87
C THR A 77 6.11 14.37 0.50
N HIS A 78 5.26 13.34 0.42
CA HIS A 78 4.94 12.66 -0.83
C HIS A 78 4.28 13.58 -1.85
N SER A 79 3.29 14.36 -1.45
CA SER A 79 2.50 15.22 -2.36
C SER A 79 3.35 16.32 -2.99
N HIS A 80 4.14 17.07 -2.20
CA HIS A 80 4.94 18.15 -2.76
C HIS A 80 6.10 17.64 -3.60
N ILE A 81 6.79 16.56 -3.20
CA ILE A 81 7.83 15.95 -4.03
C ILE A 81 7.25 15.39 -5.33
N SER A 82 6.02 14.80 -5.28
CA SER A 82 5.33 14.36 -6.49
C SER A 82 5.11 15.52 -7.47
N ILE A 83 4.67 16.68 -6.98
CA ILE A 83 4.44 17.87 -7.82
C ILE A 83 5.77 18.34 -8.45
N GLU A 84 6.83 18.51 -7.65
CA GLU A 84 8.14 18.92 -8.16
C GLU A 84 8.69 17.91 -9.21
N ALA A 85 8.52 16.60 -8.97
CA ALA A 85 8.95 15.58 -9.92
C ALA A 85 8.16 15.60 -11.24
N ILE A 86 6.83 15.78 -11.16
CA ILE A 86 5.94 15.92 -12.32
C ILE A 86 6.33 17.15 -13.14
N GLU A 87 6.56 18.31 -12.49
CA GLU A 87 6.98 19.56 -13.14
C GLU A 87 8.38 19.44 -13.77
N ALA A 88 9.26 18.63 -13.18
CA ALA A 88 10.56 18.28 -13.76
C ALA A 88 10.47 17.25 -14.92
N GLY A 89 9.27 16.80 -15.28
CA GLY A 89 9.04 15.85 -16.36
C GLY A 89 9.41 14.40 -16.03
N LYS A 90 9.60 14.07 -14.75
CA LYS A 90 9.93 12.70 -14.32
C LYS A 90 8.66 11.87 -14.19
N HIS A 91 8.71 10.60 -14.63
CA HIS A 91 7.70 9.61 -14.27
C HIS A 91 7.77 9.31 -12.78
N VAL A 92 6.63 9.09 -12.11
CA VAL A 92 6.56 9.03 -10.66
C VAL A 92 5.94 7.71 -10.19
N PHE A 93 6.65 6.99 -9.35
CA PHE A 93 6.08 6.01 -8.42
C PHE A 93 6.06 6.64 -7.03
N CYS A 94 4.91 6.69 -6.39
CA CYS A 94 4.75 7.27 -5.06
C CYS A 94 4.23 6.23 -4.08
N GLU A 95 4.92 6.01 -2.98
CA GLU A 95 4.41 5.18 -1.89
C GLU A 95 3.10 5.74 -1.33
N LYS A 96 2.29 4.82 -0.81
CA LYS A 96 1.02 5.16 -0.15
C LYS A 96 1.23 5.70 1.27
N PRO A 97 0.31 6.56 1.72
CA PRO A 97 -0.63 7.36 0.96
C PRO A 97 0.08 8.51 0.22
N ILE A 98 -0.52 9.01 -0.84
CA ILE A 98 0.02 10.19 -1.54
C ILE A 98 0.08 11.40 -0.60
N ASP A 99 -0.94 11.57 0.23
CA ASP A 99 -1.03 12.51 1.36
C ASP A 99 -2.25 12.12 2.22
N HIS A 100 -2.31 12.58 3.45
CA HIS A 100 -3.52 12.47 4.29
C HIS A 100 -4.59 13.52 3.91
N SER A 101 -4.21 14.57 3.19
CA SER A 101 -5.07 15.66 2.74
C SER A 101 -5.56 15.43 1.31
N ILE A 102 -6.87 15.35 1.14
CA ILE A 102 -7.52 15.29 -0.19
C ILE A 102 -7.10 16.48 -1.05
N GLU A 103 -7.04 17.67 -0.46
CA GLU A 103 -6.66 18.89 -1.19
C GLU A 103 -5.24 18.80 -1.78
N LYS A 104 -4.27 18.29 -1.02
CA LYS A 104 -2.91 18.08 -1.52
C LYS A 104 -2.85 17.01 -2.62
N ILE A 105 -3.64 15.92 -2.49
CA ILE A 105 -3.74 14.90 -3.55
C ILE A 105 -4.31 15.51 -4.83
N ARG A 106 -5.29 16.42 -4.72
CA ARG A 106 -5.81 17.16 -5.88
C ARG A 106 -4.77 18.07 -6.52
N GLN A 107 -3.91 18.70 -5.72
CA GLN A 107 -2.81 19.51 -6.28
C GLN A 107 -1.86 18.62 -7.11
N VAL A 108 -1.56 17.40 -6.68
CA VAL A 108 -0.83 16.42 -7.51
C VAL A 108 -1.61 16.08 -8.79
N GLN A 109 -2.92 15.88 -8.69
CA GLN A 109 -3.77 15.62 -9.86
C GLN A 109 -3.77 16.78 -10.86
N GLU A 110 -3.81 18.02 -10.40
CA GLU A 110 -3.73 19.21 -11.25
C GLU A 110 -2.32 19.36 -11.89
N ALA A 111 -1.26 19.00 -11.18
CA ALA A 111 0.08 18.97 -11.76
C ALA A 111 0.18 17.93 -12.89
N LEU A 112 -0.40 16.73 -12.71
CA LEU A 112 -0.45 15.68 -13.73
C LEU A 112 -1.26 16.09 -14.99
N LYS A 113 -2.31 16.92 -14.84
CA LYS A 113 -3.07 17.46 -15.98
C LYS A 113 -2.25 18.44 -16.80
N LYS A 114 -1.38 19.24 -16.15
CA LYS A 114 -0.54 20.25 -16.79
C LYS A 114 0.72 19.62 -17.41
N HIS A 115 1.29 18.64 -16.74
CA HIS A 115 2.52 17.95 -17.12
C HIS A 115 2.27 16.45 -17.14
N PRO A 116 1.73 15.87 -18.21
CA PRO A 116 1.35 14.46 -18.23
C PRO A 116 2.59 13.55 -18.22
N VAL A 117 2.77 12.88 -17.11
CA VAL A 117 3.77 11.83 -16.90
C VAL A 117 3.08 10.57 -16.39
N LYS A 118 3.77 9.43 -16.42
CA LYS A 118 3.25 8.21 -15.78
C LYS A 118 3.33 8.37 -14.27
N TYR A 119 2.22 8.10 -13.58
CA TYR A 119 2.11 8.18 -12.12
C TYR A 119 1.50 6.90 -11.58
N GLN A 120 2.19 6.23 -10.67
CA GLN A 120 1.70 5.02 -9.99
C GLN A 120 1.77 5.17 -8.48
N VAL A 121 0.74 4.68 -7.79
CA VAL A 121 0.71 4.62 -6.33
C VAL A 121 1.10 3.23 -5.83
N GLY A 122 1.89 3.15 -4.76
CA GLY A 122 2.43 1.93 -4.18
C GLY A 122 1.43 1.15 -3.33
N PHE A 123 0.38 0.58 -3.93
CA PHE A 123 -0.47 -0.42 -3.28
C PHE A 123 -0.02 -1.83 -3.66
N ASN A 124 1.06 -2.27 -3.08
CA ASN A 124 1.75 -3.52 -3.37
C ASN A 124 0.85 -4.77 -3.30
N ARG A 125 -0.20 -4.77 -2.46
CA ARG A 125 -1.11 -5.92 -2.31
C ARG A 125 -1.84 -6.29 -3.61
N ARG A 126 -2.04 -5.36 -4.54
CA ARG A 126 -2.62 -5.68 -5.86
C ARG A 126 -1.73 -6.58 -6.71
N PHE A 127 -0.44 -6.65 -6.41
CA PHE A 127 0.58 -7.45 -7.12
C PHE A 127 0.96 -8.73 -6.38
N ASP A 128 0.32 -9.00 -5.24
CA ASP A 128 0.50 -10.24 -4.50
C ASP A 128 -0.16 -11.42 -5.21
N HIS A 129 0.57 -12.54 -5.32
CA HIS A 129 0.13 -13.72 -6.09
C HIS A 129 -1.21 -14.29 -5.61
N ASN A 130 -1.47 -14.34 -4.31
CA ASN A 130 -2.73 -14.80 -3.76
C ASN A 130 -3.87 -13.84 -4.07
N PHE A 131 -3.61 -12.54 -3.87
CA PHE A 131 -4.63 -11.52 -4.13
C PHE A 131 -4.91 -11.33 -5.63
N GLU A 132 -3.92 -11.52 -6.49
CA GLU A 132 -4.12 -11.57 -7.94
C GLU A 132 -4.99 -12.76 -8.37
N ALA A 133 -4.79 -13.94 -7.75
CA ALA A 133 -5.63 -15.10 -8.04
C ALA A 133 -7.10 -14.82 -7.71
N VAL A 134 -7.38 -14.14 -6.59
CA VAL A 134 -8.73 -13.70 -6.23
C VAL A 134 -9.26 -12.72 -7.28
N GLN A 135 -8.49 -11.70 -7.66
CA GLN A 135 -8.91 -10.72 -8.66
C GLN A 135 -9.20 -11.36 -10.03
N LYS A 136 -8.36 -12.29 -10.45
CA LYS A 136 -8.57 -13.04 -11.69
C LYS A 136 -9.87 -13.82 -11.68
N ALA A 137 -10.19 -14.48 -10.58
CA ALA A 137 -11.44 -15.24 -10.43
C ALA A 137 -12.68 -14.34 -10.47
N VAL A 138 -12.61 -13.15 -9.87
CA VAL A 138 -13.67 -12.14 -9.93
C VAL A 138 -13.79 -11.55 -11.33
N ALA A 139 -12.71 -11.05 -11.91
CA ALA A 139 -12.70 -10.37 -13.19
C ALA A 139 -13.13 -11.26 -14.37
N THR A 140 -12.79 -12.56 -14.31
CA THR A 140 -13.25 -13.54 -15.33
C THR A 140 -14.68 -14.04 -15.07
N GLY A 141 -15.36 -13.56 -14.03
CA GLY A 141 -16.71 -13.98 -13.66
C GLY A 141 -16.82 -15.44 -13.21
N LYS A 142 -15.70 -16.09 -12.80
CA LYS A 142 -15.67 -17.51 -12.40
C LYS A 142 -16.58 -17.79 -11.20
N ILE A 143 -16.64 -16.85 -10.25
CA ILE A 143 -17.50 -16.93 -9.06
C ILE A 143 -18.83 -16.16 -9.21
N GLY A 144 -19.10 -15.61 -10.38
CA GLY A 144 -20.26 -14.75 -10.64
C GLY A 144 -20.08 -13.34 -10.07
N HIS A 145 -21.19 -12.66 -9.80
CA HIS A 145 -21.18 -11.33 -9.20
C HIS A 145 -20.84 -11.43 -7.69
N PRO A 146 -19.87 -10.65 -7.17
CA PRO A 146 -19.56 -10.63 -5.75
C PRO A 146 -20.74 -10.15 -4.91
N HIS A 147 -21.10 -10.91 -3.88
CA HIS A 147 -22.13 -10.56 -2.90
C HIS A 147 -21.49 -10.07 -1.61
N ILE A 148 -20.51 -10.82 -1.09
CA ILE A 148 -19.80 -10.51 0.16
C ILE A 148 -18.30 -10.61 -0.06
N ILE A 149 -17.57 -9.62 0.41
CA ILE A 149 -16.11 -9.63 0.49
C ILE A 149 -15.72 -9.55 1.97
N ARG A 150 -14.86 -10.46 2.42
CA ARG A 150 -14.30 -10.46 3.77
C ARG A 150 -12.80 -10.27 3.68
N ILE A 151 -12.26 -9.31 4.43
CA ILE A 151 -10.84 -9.01 4.51
C ILE A 151 -10.43 -9.09 5.97
N THR A 152 -9.44 -9.94 6.27
CA THR A 152 -8.75 -9.96 7.56
C THR A 152 -7.36 -9.41 7.35
N SER A 153 -6.99 -8.40 8.14
CA SER A 153 -5.67 -7.77 8.07
C SER A 153 -5.20 -7.48 9.49
N ARG A 154 -4.23 -8.26 9.97
CA ARG A 154 -3.73 -8.18 11.35
C ARG A 154 -2.21 -8.21 11.34
N ASP A 155 -1.61 -7.19 11.96
CA ASP A 155 -0.17 -7.08 12.12
C ASP A 155 0.32 -7.98 13.27
N PRO A 156 1.54 -8.50 13.25
CA PRO A 156 2.08 -9.30 14.36
C PRO A 156 2.34 -8.46 15.61
N GLU A 157 2.73 -7.20 15.42
CA GLU A 157 3.05 -6.24 16.48
C GLU A 157 2.65 -4.82 16.07
N PRO A 158 2.25 -3.95 17.02
CA PRO A 158 1.95 -2.56 16.73
C PRO A 158 3.23 -1.79 16.34
N PRO A 159 3.10 -0.73 15.51
CA PRO A 159 4.21 0.16 15.25
C PRO A 159 4.58 0.99 16.49
N SER A 160 5.74 1.67 16.45
CA SER A 160 6.14 2.56 17.55
C SER A 160 5.15 3.70 17.76
N LEU A 161 5.00 4.18 19.00
CA LEU A 161 4.11 5.30 19.32
C LEU A 161 4.46 6.59 18.54
N ASP A 162 5.75 6.83 18.29
CA ASP A 162 6.18 7.99 17.49
C ASP A 162 5.69 7.89 16.04
N TYR A 163 5.67 6.67 15.48
CA TYR A 163 5.11 6.46 14.15
C TYR A 163 3.59 6.63 14.13
N ILE A 164 2.87 6.12 15.14
CA ILE A 164 1.41 6.26 15.26
C ILE A 164 0.99 7.73 15.20
N LYS A 165 1.69 8.62 15.90
CA LYS A 165 1.39 10.06 15.94
C LYS A 165 1.46 10.76 14.57
N VAL A 166 2.22 10.23 13.62
CA VAL A 166 2.47 10.85 12.31
C VAL A 166 1.89 10.05 11.13
N SER A 167 1.49 8.80 11.36
CA SER A 167 1.04 7.87 10.31
C SER A 167 -0.37 8.16 9.76
N GLY A 168 -1.15 9.01 10.44
CA GLY A 168 -2.57 9.22 10.15
C GLY A 168 -3.49 8.22 10.84
N GLY A 169 -2.96 7.36 11.72
CA GLY A 169 -3.69 6.36 12.49
C GLY A 169 -4.06 5.11 11.69
N MET A 170 -4.79 4.19 12.34
CA MET A 170 -5.11 2.88 11.78
C MET A 170 -5.73 2.97 10.37
N PHE A 171 -6.69 3.88 10.16
CA PHE A 171 -7.45 3.91 8.90
C PHE A 171 -6.67 4.45 7.71
N LEU A 172 -5.70 5.35 7.91
CA LEU A 172 -4.90 5.95 6.84
C LEU A 172 -3.52 5.29 6.66
N ASP A 173 -3.10 4.47 7.62
CA ASP A 173 -1.84 3.73 7.56
C ASP A 173 -2.03 2.25 7.21
N MET A 174 -2.84 1.53 8.00
CA MET A 174 -3.05 0.09 7.89
C MET A 174 -4.25 -0.25 7.02
N THR A 175 -5.44 0.20 7.42
CA THR A 175 -6.71 -0.14 6.73
C THR A 175 -6.79 0.42 5.31
N ILE A 176 -6.00 1.44 4.99
CA ILE A 176 -5.95 2.03 3.63
C ILE A 176 -5.66 0.96 2.57
N HIS A 177 -4.86 -0.04 2.87
CA HIS A 177 -4.61 -1.19 2.00
C HIS A 177 -5.87 -2.04 1.81
N ASP A 178 -6.66 -2.21 2.85
CA ASP A 178 -7.88 -3.01 2.81
C ASP A 178 -9.01 -2.25 2.07
N PHE A 179 -9.06 -0.93 2.19
CA PHE A 179 -9.95 -0.08 1.39
C PHE A 179 -9.62 -0.17 -0.10
N ASP A 180 -8.35 -0.13 -0.46
CA ASP A 180 -7.91 -0.36 -1.84
C ASP A 180 -8.30 -1.76 -2.32
N MET A 181 -8.07 -2.79 -1.51
CA MET A 181 -8.44 -4.17 -1.83
C MET A 181 -9.95 -4.34 -2.01
N ALA A 182 -10.78 -3.72 -1.17
CA ALA A 182 -12.23 -3.76 -1.28
C ALA A 182 -12.70 -3.16 -2.61
N ARG A 183 -12.21 -1.95 -2.97
CA ARG A 183 -12.50 -1.31 -4.26
C ARG A 183 -12.08 -2.19 -5.44
N PHE A 184 -10.88 -2.73 -5.38
CA PHE A 184 -10.31 -3.55 -6.44
C PHE A 184 -11.12 -4.83 -6.67
N ARG A 185 -11.64 -5.47 -5.60
CA ARG A 185 -12.47 -6.67 -5.71
C ARG A 185 -13.91 -6.37 -6.12
N ALA A 186 -14.50 -5.32 -5.58
CA ALA A 186 -15.86 -4.92 -5.94
C ALA A 186 -15.94 -4.30 -7.34
N GLY A 187 -14.84 -3.70 -7.85
CA GLY A 187 -14.80 -2.98 -9.12
C GLY A 187 -15.50 -1.63 -9.09
N CYS A 188 -15.78 -1.09 -7.90
CA CYS A 188 -16.45 0.21 -7.69
C CYS A 188 -16.06 0.83 -6.34
N ASN A 189 -16.51 2.04 -6.07
CA ASN A 189 -16.28 2.72 -4.80
C ASN A 189 -17.27 2.25 -3.71
N ALA A 190 -16.96 2.58 -2.45
CA ALA A 190 -17.90 2.44 -1.35
C ALA A 190 -19.01 3.51 -1.46
N GLU A 191 -20.25 3.12 -1.19
CA GLU A 191 -21.38 4.04 -0.98
C GLU A 191 -21.40 4.55 0.46
N GLU A 192 -21.22 3.61 1.42
CA GLU A 192 -21.34 3.86 2.85
C GLU A 192 -20.35 3.00 3.65
N ILE A 193 -19.84 3.57 4.74
CA ILE A 193 -18.88 2.93 5.66
C ILE A 193 -19.37 3.08 7.09
N TYR A 194 -19.32 1.97 7.87
CA TYR A 194 -19.59 1.95 9.30
C TYR A 194 -18.48 1.24 10.05
N VAL A 195 -18.04 1.85 11.17
CA VAL A 195 -16.89 1.39 11.95
C VAL A 195 -17.26 1.16 13.41
N GLN A 196 -16.79 0.01 13.94
CA GLN A 196 -16.66 -0.26 15.36
C GLN A 196 -15.17 -0.50 15.64
N ALA A 197 -14.59 0.27 16.57
CA ALA A 197 -13.18 0.14 16.92
C ALA A 197 -12.95 0.41 18.41
N ALA A 198 -11.85 -0.14 18.92
CA ALA A 198 -11.46 -0.03 20.32
C ALA A 198 -9.95 -0.12 20.49
N VAL A 199 -9.47 0.22 21.68
CA VAL A 199 -8.10 -0.01 22.15
C VAL A 199 -8.11 -1.29 22.96
N MET A 200 -7.58 -2.39 22.39
CA MET A 200 -7.59 -3.73 22.96
C MET A 200 -6.18 -4.31 23.16
N VAL A 201 -5.18 -3.73 22.48
CA VAL A 201 -3.80 -4.23 22.47
C VAL A 201 -2.90 -3.45 23.43
N ASP A 202 -2.86 -2.13 23.31
CA ASP A 202 -2.00 -1.26 24.11
C ASP A 202 -2.70 0.07 24.42
N PRO A 203 -2.97 0.37 25.73
CA PRO A 203 -3.57 1.65 26.14
C PRO A 203 -2.84 2.89 25.62
N ALA A 204 -1.50 2.81 25.41
CA ALA A 204 -0.72 3.93 24.91
C ALA A 204 -1.08 4.33 23.48
N ILE A 205 -1.66 3.41 22.69
CA ILE A 205 -2.21 3.73 21.36
C ILE A 205 -3.44 4.64 21.52
N GLY A 206 -4.30 4.33 22.48
CA GLY A 206 -5.44 5.18 22.80
C GLY A 206 -5.02 6.57 23.31
N ASP A 207 -4.01 6.64 24.17
CA ASP A 207 -3.43 7.90 24.65
C ASP A 207 -2.84 8.74 23.50
N ALA A 208 -2.37 8.09 22.44
CA ALA A 208 -1.90 8.74 21.22
C ALA A 208 -3.05 9.17 20.26
N GLY A 209 -4.32 8.90 20.62
CA GLY A 209 -5.50 9.28 19.85
C GLY A 209 -5.84 8.33 18.69
N ASP A 210 -5.35 7.07 18.72
CA ASP A 210 -5.63 6.05 17.71
C ASP A 210 -6.34 4.83 18.33
N VAL A 211 -6.72 3.88 17.48
CA VAL A 211 -7.27 2.57 17.84
C VAL A 211 -6.36 1.46 17.33
N ASP A 212 -6.46 0.27 17.92
CA ASP A 212 -5.63 -0.87 17.55
C ASP A 212 -6.44 -2.10 17.07
N THR A 213 -7.75 -2.05 17.21
CA THR A 213 -8.66 -3.11 16.82
C THR A 213 -9.93 -2.51 16.21
N ALA A 214 -10.29 -2.94 15.01
CA ALA A 214 -11.46 -2.41 14.30
C ALA A 214 -12.17 -3.49 13.48
N VAL A 215 -13.51 -3.35 13.42
CA VAL A 215 -14.37 -4.03 12.45
C VAL A 215 -15.08 -2.97 11.64
N ILE A 216 -15.00 -3.11 10.32
CA ILE A 216 -15.56 -2.15 9.37
C ILE A 216 -16.53 -2.89 8.46
N THR A 217 -17.71 -2.32 8.25
CA THR A 217 -18.65 -2.77 7.25
C THR A 217 -18.85 -1.70 6.20
N MET A 218 -18.94 -2.11 4.94
CA MET A 218 -19.15 -1.18 3.82
C MET A 218 -20.23 -1.73 2.89
N LYS A 219 -21.04 -0.83 2.35
CA LYS A 219 -21.88 -1.08 1.19
C LYS A 219 -21.19 -0.44 -0.02
N MET A 220 -20.94 -1.24 -1.07
CA MET A 220 -20.36 -0.75 -2.30
C MET A 220 -21.45 -0.25 -3.26
N GLU A 221 -21.09 0.62 -4.22
CA GLU A 221 -22.03 1.20 -5.18
C GLU A 221 -22.81 0.17 -6.01
N ASN A 222 -22.22 -1.01 -6.24
CA ASN A 222 -22.86 -2.14 -6.94
C ASN A 222 -23.65 -3.07 -6.03
N GLY A 223 -23.83 -2.74 -4.75
CA GLY A 223 -24.55 -3.53 -3.76
C GLY A 223 -23.74 -4.59 -3.04
N THR A 224 -22.48 -4.85 -3.42
CA THR A 224 -21.58 -5.77 -2.69
C THR A 224 -21.40 -5.30 -1.24
N ILE A 225 -21.46 -6.22 -0.30
CA ILE A 225 -21.20 -5.93 1.12
C ILE A 225 -19.76 -6.36 1.44
N VAL A 226 -19.02 -5.47 2.11
CA VAL A 226 -17.63 -5.74 2.53
C VAL A 226 -17.54 -5.70 4.05
N THR A 227 -16.77 -6.64 4.62
CA THR A 227 -16.36 -6.61 6.01
C THR A 227 -14.85 -6.66 6.09
N ILE A 228 -14.27 -5.80 6.93
CA ILE A 228 -12.84 -5.78 7.22
C ILE A 228 -12.68 -5.96 8.73
N ASP A 229 -11.79 -6.85 9.16
CA ASP A 229 -11.33 -6.88 10.55
C ASP A 229 -9.82 -6.59 10.61
N ASN A 230 -9.47 -5.61 11.45
CA ASN A 230 -8.09 -5.18 11.67
C ASN A 230 -7.68 -5.36 13.13
N SER A 231 -6.42 -5.74 13.34
CA SER A 231 -5.78 -5.68 14.64
C SER A 231 -4.29 -5.36 14.49
N ARG A 232 -3.76 -4.55 15.41
CA ARG A 232 -2.33 -4.26 15.49
C ARG A 232 -1.52 -5.38 16.16
N LYS A 233 -2.17 -6.51 16.57
CA LYS A 233 -1.45 -7.62 17.21
C LYS A 233 -2.08 -8.98 16.97
N ALA A 234 -1.46 -9.75 16.08
CA ALA A 234 -1.74 -11.16 15.87
C ALA A 234 -0.51 -11.98 16.31
N VAL A 235 -0.55 -12.56 17.51
CA VAL A 235 0.58 -13.27 18.15
C VAL A 235 1.10 -14.47 17.36
N TYR A 236 0.34 -14.93 16.35
CA TYR A 236 0.68 -16.07 15.50
C TYR A 236 1.34 -15.69 14.18
N GLY A 237 1.48 -14.39 13.85
CA GLY A 237 2.13 -13.91 12.62
C GLY A 237 1.29 -12.90 11.85
N TYR A 238 1.72 -12.55 10.63
CA TYR A 238 1.07 -11.57 9.77
C TYR A 238 -0.16 -12.18 9.09
N ASP A 239 -1.35 -11.86 9.57
CA ASP A 239 -2.60 -12.48 9.12
C ASP A 239 -3.30 -11.61 8.07
N GLN A 240 -3.20 -12.04 6.79
CA GLN A 240 -3.67 -11.30 5.62
C GLN A 240 -4.51 -12.22 4.73
N ARG A 241 -5.82 -12.24 4.93
CA ARG A 241 -6.76 -13.15 4.24
C ARG A 241 -7.85 -12.40 3.51
N VAL A 242 -8.30 -12.96 2.39
CA VAL A 242 -9.44 -12.45 1.62
C VAL A 242 -10.35 -13.61 1.22
N GLU A 243 -11.65 -13.41 1.38
CA GLU A 243 -12.72 -14.26 0.85
C GLU A 243 -13.65 -13.41 -0.02
N VAL A 244 -13.99 -13.90 -1.20
CA VAL A 244 -15.06 -13.33 -2.03
C VAL A 244 -16.11 -14.39 -2.30
N PHE A 245 -17.31 -14.17 -1.76
CA PHE A 245 -18.50 -15.00 -2.01
C PHE A 245 -19.34 -14.33 -3.10
N GLY A 246 -19.60 -15.03 -4.17
CA GLY A 246 -20.37 -14.54 -5.32
C GLY A 246 -21.53 -15.45 -5.69
N SER A 247 -22.30 -15.04 -6.70
CA SER A 247 -23.55 -15.70 -7.13
C SER A 247 -23.37 -17.13 -7.70
N ARG A 248 -22.12 -17.52 -8.05
CA ARG A 248 -21.82 -18.84 -8.63
C ARG A 248 -20.73 -19.60 -7.88
N GLY A 249 -20.27 -19.10 -6.75
CA GLY A 249 -19.25 -19.74 -5.93
C GLY A 249 -18.48 -18.76 -5.10
N MET A 250 -17.40 -19.24 -4.50
CA MET A 250 -16.53 -18.42 -3.68
C MET A 250 -15.05 -18.69 -3.98
N ILE A 251 -14.22 -17.74 -3.65
CA ILE A 251 -12.76 -17.89 -3.60
C ILE A 251 -12.25 -17.36 -2.27
N THR A 252 -11.32 -18.07 -1.67
CA THR A 252 -10.65 -17.66 -0.44
C THR A 252 -9.15 -17.88 -0.58
N VAL A 253 -8.37 -17.05 0.07
CA VAL A 253 -6.93 -17.22 0.22
C VAL A 253 -6.56 -17.16 1.70
N SER A 254 -5.65 -18.06 2.10
CA SER A 254 -5.05 -18.12 3.42
C SER A 254 -3.66 -17.47 3.43
N ASN A 255 -3.04 -17.41 4.60
CA ASN A 255 -1.70 -16.88 4.75
C ASN A 255 -0.63 -17.78 4.14
N ASP A 256 0.42 -17.18 3.60
CA ASP A 256 1.63 -17.90 3.25
C ASP A 256 2.39 -18.31 4.51
N THR A 257 2.99 -19.48 4.44
CA THR A 257 3.84 -20.06 5.46
C THR A 257 5.24 -20.33 4.90
N ALA A 258 6.24 -20.46 5.76
CA ALA A 258 7.61 -20.76 5.33
C ALA A 258 7.71 -22.15 4.64
N SER A 259 6.87 -23.10 5.05
CA SER A 259 6.73 -24.40 4.40
C SER A 259 5.30 -24.92 4.55
N SER A 260 4.93 -25.89 3.74
CA SER A 260 3.65 -26.61 3.86
C SER A 260 3.72 -27.83 4.79
N ALA A 261 4.82 -27.99 5.57
CA ALA A 261 5.03 -29.12 6.45
C ALA A 261 3.98 -29.14 7.59
N VAL A 262 3.42 -30.32 7.84
CA VAL A 262 2.49 -30.58 8.94
C VAL A 262 3.04 -31.74 9.77
N ILE A 263 3.16 -31.54 11.05
CA ILE A 263 3.60 -32.56 12.01
C ILE A 263 2.35 -33.18 12.65
N SER A 264 2.19 -34.48 12.50
CA SER A 264 1.12 -35.25 13.12
C SER A 264 1.71 -36.24 14.13
N THR A 265 1.35 -36.10 15.40
CA THR A 265 1.77 -36.95 16.50
C THR A 265 0.56 -37.39 17.35
N VAL A 266 0.82 -38.19 18.36
CA VAL A 266 -0.21 -38.54 19.37
C VAL A 266 -0.76 -37.33 20.11
N ASP A 267 0.03 -36.23 20.21
CA ASP A 267 -0.33 -35.03 20.93
C ASP A 267 -1.14 -34.02 20.07
N GLY A 268 -1.21 -34.24 18.74
CA GLY A 268 -1.99 -33.40 17.84
C GLY A 268 -1.36 -33.19 16.45
N VAL A 269 -1.96 -32.26 15.72
CA VAL A 269 -1.52 -31.85 14.38
C VAL A 269 -1.13 -30.39 14.43
N THR A 270 0.10 -30.09 14.04
CA THR A 270 0.65 -28.72 14.00
C THR A 270 1.25 -28.42 12.64
N GLY A 271 1.01 -27.22 12.15
CA GLY A 271 1.60 -26.66 10.93
C GLY A 271 2.45 -25.42 11.21
N GLU A 272 3.07 -24.90 10.17
CA GLU A 272 3.83 -23.66 10.23
C GLU A 272 2.93 -22.45 10.51
N LYS A 273 3.48 -21.46 11.20
CA LYS A 273 2.85 -20.16 11.38
C LYS A 273 2.88 -19.35 10.08
N PRO A 274 1.95 -18.40 9.90
CA PRO A 274 2.09 -17.37 8.86
C PRO A 274 3.48 -16.69 8.92
N LEU A 275 3.96 -16.23 7.77
CA LEU A 275 5.16 -15.39 7.72
C LEU A 275 5.04 -14.22 8.70
N HIS A 276 6.17 -13.82 9.28
CA HIS A 276 6.11 -12.94 10.45
C HIS A 276 5.60 -11.53 10.12
N PHE A 277 6.06 -10.93 8.99
CA PHE A 277 5.71 -9.55 8.69
C PHE A 277 5.73 -9.27 7.17
N PHE A 278 5.33 -8.05 6.77
CA PHE A 278 5.23 -7.67 5.36
C PHE A 278 6.56 -7.78 4.59
N LEU A 279 7.69 -7.60 5.26
CA LEU A 279 9.02 -7.76 4.67
C LEU A 279 9.34 -9.20 4.26
N GLU A 280 8.69 -10.19 4.86
CA GLU A 280 8.81 -11.59 4.43
C GLU A 280 7.72 -11.93 3.40
N ARG A 281 6.52 -11.41 3.64
CA ARG A 281 5.33 -11.77 2.88
C ARG A 281 5.26 -11.14 1.49
N TYR A 282 5.71 -9.88 1.32
CA TYR A 282 5.42 -9.09 0.12
C TYR A 282 6.63 -8.75 -0.76
N MET A 283 7.81 -9.33 -0.54
CA MET A 283 9.00 -8.97 -1.32
C MET A 283 8.81 -9.14 -2.84
N GLN A 284 8.12 -10.21 -3.26
CA GLN A 284 7.82 -10.44 -4.68
C GLN A 284 6.80 -9.43 -5.23
N SER A 285 5.80 -9.02 -4.43
CA SER A 285 4.82 -8.03 -4.86
C SER A 285 5.43 -6.64 -5.00
N TYR A 286 6.37 -6.26 -4.13
CA TYR A 286 7.15 -5.02 -4.28
C TYR A 286 7.98 -4.99 -5.57
N ALA A 287 8.66 -6.08 -5.90
CA ALA A 287 9.39 -6.16 -7.16
C ALA A 287 8.44 -6.07 -8.37
N LYS A 288 7.31 -6.78 -8.31
CA LYS A 288 6.33 -6.82 -9.40
C LYS A 288 5.62 -5.49 -9.64
N GLU A 289 5.26 -4.75 -8.59
CA GLU A 289 4.64 -3.43 -8.75
C GLU A 289 5.57 -2.44 -9.47
N ILE A 290 6.87 -2.47 -9.15
CA ILE A 290 7.87 -1.65 -9.84
C ILE A 290 8.06 -2.13 -11.29
N GLN A 291 8.11 -3.44 -11.55
CA GLN A 291 8.18 -3.97 -12.93
C GLN A 291 6.99 -3.49 -13.77
N CYS A 292 5.77 -3.51 -13.23
CA CYS A 292 4.58 -3.01 -13.93
C CYS A 292 4.65 -1.50 -14.19
N PHE A 293 5.14 -0.72 -13.22
CA PHE A 293 5.37 0.71 -13.40
C PHE A 293 6.37 0.99 -14.53
N LEU A 294 7.52 0.32 -14.51
CA LEU A 294 8.56 0.50 -15.53
C LEU A 294 8.08 0.05 -16.91
N GLN A 295 7.30 -1.03 -17.00
CA GLN A 295 6.68 -1.45 -18.24
C GLN A 295 5.71 -0.38 -18.79
N ALA A 296 4.92 0.25 -17.92
CA ALA A 296 4.05 1.35 -18.33
C ALA A 296 4.84 2.56 -18.86
N VAL A 297 5.99 2.87 -18.23
CA VAL A 297 6.91 3.92 -18.68
C VAL A 297 7.50 3.58 -20.05
N GLU A 298 8.09 2.38 -20.22
CA GLU A 298 8.75 1.96 -21.45
C GLU A 298 7.80 1.87 -22.67
N GLN A 299 6.56 1.40 -22.41
CA GLN A 299 5.58 1.13 -23.49
C GLN A 299 4.57 2.27 -23.67
N GLY A 300 4.64 3.32 -22.87
CA GLY A 300 3.67 4.42 -22.91
C GLY A 300 2.26 4.05 -22.43
N LEU A 301 2.09 2.89 -21.77
CA LEU A 301 0.80 2.39 -21.27
C LEU A 301 0.35 3.16 -20.02
N ASP A 302 -0.93 3.01 -19.69
CA ASP A 302 -1.41 3.48 -18.39
C ASP A 302 -0.86 2.61 -17.26
N THR A 303 -0.57 3.26 -16.11
CA THR A 303 -0.15 2.54 -14.91
C THR A 303 -1.33 1.79 -14.31
N PRO A 304 -1.11 0.60 -13.71
CA PRO A 304 -2.20 -0.19 -13.11
C PRO A 304 -2.90 0.50 -11.93
N LEU A 305 -2.25 1.49 -11.33
CA LEU A 305 -2.74 2.25 -10.17
C LEU A 305 -2.42 3.73 -10.37
N GLY A 306 -3.43 4.51 -10.72
CA GLY A 306 -3.29 5.95 -10.94
C GLY A 306 -3.59 6.78 -9.69
N ILE A 307 -3.64 8.10 -9.89
CA ILE A 307 -3.90 9.08 -8.82
C ILE A 307 -5.25 8.85 -8.12
N LEU A 308 -6.28 8.38 -8.82
CA LEU A 308 -7.61 8.09 -8.25
C LEU A 308 -7.57 6.86 -7.32
N ASP A 309 -6.71 5.89 -7.62
CA ASP A 309 -6.49 4.74 -6.72
C ASP A 309 -5.80 5.16 -5.43
N GLY A 310 -5.01 6.25 -5.45
CA GLY A 310 -4.45 6.86 -4.25
C GLY A 310 -5.45 7.72 -3.47
N LEU A 311 -6.35 8.42 -4.18
CA LEU A 311 -7.32 9.33 -3.57
C LEU A 311 -8.46 8.59 -2.84
N GLU A 312 -9.10 7.62 -3.51
CA GLU A 312 -10.31 7.00 -2.98
C GLU A 312 -10.09 6.22 -1.66
N PRO A 313 -8.99 5.46 -1.45
CA PRO A 313 -8.73 4.85 -0.16
C PRO A 313 -8.51 5.87 0.97
N VAL A 314 -7.92 7.03 0.69
CA VAL A 314 -7.81 8.13 1.67
C VAL A 314 -9.19 8.68 2.03
N ARG A 315 -10.07 8.90 1.06
CA ARG A 315 -11.47 9.30 1.30
C ARG A 315 -12.21 8.28 2.17
N MET A 316 -12.03 6.98 1.89
CA MET A 316 -12.61 5.91 2.70
C MET A 316 -12.04 5.89 4.13
N GLY A 317 -10.74 6.13 4.30
CA GLY A 317 -10.11 6.26 5.62
C GLY A 317 -10.67 7.43 6.43
N LEU A 318 -10.89 8.58 5.78
CA LEU A 318 -11.53 9.75 6.43
C LEU A 318 -12.99 9.49 6.76
N ALA A 319 -13.73 8.79 5.90
CA ALA A 319 -15.11 8.37 6.20
C ALA A 319 -15.16 7.39 7.37
N ALA A 320 -14.20 6.45 7.44
CA ALA A 320 -14.08 5.51 8.55
C ALA A 320 -13.79 6.22 9.88
N LYS A 321 -12.87 7.17 9.88
CA LYS A 321 -12.58 8.01 11.06
C LYS A 321 -13.82 8.76 11.52
N ARG A 322 -14.51 9.42 10.61
CA ARG A 322 -15.75 10.14 10.90
C ARG A 322 -16.85 9.21 11.40
N SER A 323 -16.98 7.99 10.85
CA SER A 323 -17.96 7.00 11.31
C SER A 323 -17.70 6.58 12.76
N LEU A 324 -16.43 6.38 13.13
CA LEU A 324 -16.04 6.08 14.51
C LEU A 324 -16.36 7.23 15.46
N GLU A 325 -16.04 8.48 15.08
CA GLU A 325 -16.26 9.68 15.89
C GLU A 325 -17.76 9.98 16.09
N GLU A 326 -18.57 9.81 15.04
CA GLU A 326 -20.00 10.13 15.05
C GLU A 326 -20.90 8.93 15.41
N HIS A 327 -20.34 7.73 15.59
CA HIS A 327 -21.05 6.47 15.90
C HIS A 327 -22.20 6.16 14.94
N ARG A 328 -22.04 6.45 13.65
CA ARG A 328 -23.03 6.22 12.60
C ARG A 328 -22.38 5.79 11.28
N PRO A 329 -23.17 5.17 10.38
CA PRO A 329 -22.75 5.04 8.98
C PRO A 329 -22.46 6.41 8.34
N VAL A 330 -21.40 6.49 7.54
CA VAL A 330 -21.02 7.70 6.79
C VAL A 330 -21.01 7.39 5.30
N LYS A 331 -21.76 8.17 4.53
CA LYS A 331 -21.74 8.06 3.06
C LYS A 331 -20.44 8.66 2.52
N LEU A 332 -19.84 8.01 1.52
CA LEU A 332 -18.62 8.54 0.90
C LEU A 332 -18.84 9.89 0.21
N SER A 333 -20.09 10.19 -0.17
CA SER A 333 -20.50 11.52 -0.68
C SER A 333 -20.40 12.66 0.35
N GLU A 334 -20.34 12.35 1.65
CA GLU A 334 -20.12 13.33 2.72
C GLU A 334 -18.64 13.75 2.85
N ILE A 335 -17.73 13.00 2.24
CA ILE A 335 -16.30 13.29 2.20
C ILE A 335 -15.98 13.98 0.87
N PRO A 336 -15.24 15.09 0.89
CA PRO A 336 -14.87 15.81 -0.35
C PRO A 336 -14.31 14.87 -1.43
N LYS A 337 -14.69 15.20 -2.68
CA LYS A 337 -14.17 14.41 -3.85
C LYS A 337 -12.78 14.88 -4.20
#